data_fda4c5f5092587b904e37ccb8fc65aae
#
_entry.id   fda4c5f5092587b904e37ccb8fc65aae
#
_cell.length_a   1.000
_cell.length_b   1.000
_cell.length_c   1.000
_cell.angle_alpha   90.00
_cell.angle_beta   90.00
_cell.angle_gamma   90.00
#
_symmetry.space_group_name_H-M   'P 1'
#
loop_
_entity.id
_entity.type
_entity.pdbx_description
1 polymer ?
#
loop_
_entity_poly.entity_id
_entity_poly.type
_entity_poly.pdbx_seq_one_letter_code
_entity_poly.pdbx_strand_id
1 'polypeptide(L)'
;MEYLHQNITDKIIQAYYKVYNKLGYGFLERVYHNAMLIELRKMGLVCVSEAPVTVIYESVKVGEYYADIIVDDCVIIENKAAELLVEENEFQLINYLKATKIEVGLLLNFGKRAEFKRKIFTNDRKN
;
A
#
# COMPACT_ATOMS: atom_id res chain seq x y z
N MET A 1 -7.46 -22.01 -1.03
CA MET A 1 -7.88 -20.97 -0.06
C MET A 1 -7.61 -19.60 -0.63
N GLU A 2 -8.59 -18.73 -0.60
CA GLU A 2 -8.42 -17.36 -1.08
C GLU A 2 -8.01 -16.44 0.06
N TYR A 3 -7.13 -15.51 -0.25
CA TYR A 3 -6.82 -14.41 0.66
C TYR A 3 -7.91 -13.36 0.58
N LEU A 4 -8.08 -12.61 1.66
CA LEU A 4 -9.01 -11.48 1.70
C LEU A 4 -8.65 -10.47 0.59
N HIS A 5 -9.64 -10.07 -0.22
CA HIS A 5 -9.49 -9.16 -1.36
C HIS A 5 -8.44 -9.63 -2.39
N GLN A 6 -8.30 -10.94 -2.56
CA GLN A 6 -7.27 -11.51 -3.43
C GLN A 6 -7.36 -11.02 -4.88
N ASN A 7 -8.58 -10.86 -5.40
CA ASN A 7 -8.77 -10.38 -6.77
C ASN A 7 -8.16 -8.98 -6.96
N ILE A 8 -8.24 -8.13 -5.94
CA ILE A 8 -7.67 -6.78 -6.00
C ILE A 8 -6.17 -6.81 -5.78
N THR A 9 -5.69 -7.56 -4.79
CA THR A 9 -4.24 -7.65 -4.54
C THR A 9 -3.51 -8.29 -5.71
N ASP A 10 -4.12 -9.27 -6.40
CA ASP A 10 -3.51 -9.87 -7.59
C ASP A 10 -3.33 -8.83 -8.70
N LYS A 11 -4.33 -7.97 -8.92
CA LYS A 11 -4.23 -6.89 -9.91
C LYS A 11 -3.14 -5.89 -9.53
N ILE A 12 -3.05 -5.56 -8.25
CA ILE A 12 -2.01 -4.64 -7.77
C ILE A 12 -0.63 -5.22 -8.00
N ILE A 13 -0.44 -6.50 -7.71
CA ILE A 13 0.84 -7.18 -7.92
C ILE A 13 1.19 -7.23 -9.40
N GLN A 14 0.21 -7.49 -10.28
CA GLN A 14 0.43 -7.42 -11.72
C GLN A 14 0.89 -6.04 -12.16
N ALA A 15 0.23 -4.99 -11.67
CA ALA A 15 0.61 -3.61 -11.97
C ALA A 15 2.03 -3.32 -11.47
N TYR A 16 2.35 -3.79 -10.27
CA TYR A 16 3.66 -3.62 -9.66
C TYR A 16 4.76 -4.20 -10.56
N TYR A 17 4.61 -5.45 -10.99
CA TYR A 17 5.61 -6.08 -11.86
C TYR A 17 5.69 -5.40 -13.22
N LYS A 18 4.57 -4.95 -13.76
CA LYS A 18 4.56 -4.22 -15.02
C LYS A 18 5.37 -2.93 -14.92
N VAL A 19 5.16 -2.17 -13.85
CA VAL A 19 5.92 -0.93 -13.61
C VAL A 19 7.39 -1.24 -13.39
N TYR A 20 7.67 -2.24 -12.54
CA TYR A 20 9.05 -2.62 -12.23
C TYR A 20 9.80 -3.06 -13.48
N ASN A 21 9.19 -3.91 -14.30
CA ASN A 21 9.83 -4.44 -15.50
C ASN A 21 10.08 -3.34 -16.54
N LYS A 22 9.22 -2.33 -16.57
CA LYS A 22 9.36 -1.22 -17.51
C LYS A 22 10.39 -0.20 -17.05
N LEU A 23 10.36 0.20 -15.79
CA LEU A 23 11.18 1.30 -15.28
C LEU A 23 12.48 0.84 -14.61
N GLY A 24 12.52 -0.37 -14.07
CA GLY A 24 13.65 -0.82 -13.28
C GLY A 24 13.77 -0.07 -11.96
N TYR A 25 14.92 -0.15 -11.33
CA TYR A 25 15.16 0.54 -10.06
C TYR A 25 15.97 1.82 -10.29
N GLY A 26 16.03 2.66 -9.26
CA GLY A 26 16.90 3.84 -9.25
C GLY A 26 16.20 5.17 -9.36
N PHE A 27 14.93 5.18 -9.73
CA PHE A 27 14.16 6.43 -9.74
C PHE A 27 13.71 6.78 -8.32
N LEU A 28 13.33 8.05 -8.15
CA LEU A 28 12.73 8.49 -6.89
C LEU A 28 11.36 7.83 -6.69
N GLU A 29 10.99 7.67 -5.44
CA GLU A 29 9.74 7.02 -5.03
C GLU A 29 8.52 7.58 -5.75
N ARG A 30 8.49 8.91 -5.97
CA ARG A 30 7.36 9.58 -6.65
C ARG A 30 7.13 9.06 -8.07
N VAL A 31 8.19 8.68 -8.78
CA VAL A 31 8.07 8.14 -10.14
C VAL A 31 7.25 6.86 -10.13
N TYR A 32 7.56 5.96 -9.22
CA TYR A 32 6.85 4.68 -9.09
C TYR A 32 5.42 4.87 -8.62
N HIS A 33 5.21 5.80 -7.68
CA HIS A 33 3.88 6.14 -7.20
C HIS A 33 2.97 6.56 -8.37
N ASN A 34 3.47 7.48 -9.19
CA ASN A 34 2.69 7.98 -10.33
C ASN A 34 2.44 6.89 -11.37
N ALA A 35 3.44 6.06 -11.63
CA ALA A 35 3.29 4.95 -12.59
C ALA A 35 2.28 3.92 -12.09
N MET A 36 2.30 3.60 -10.79
CA MET A 36 1.32 2.68 -10.21
C MET A 36 -0.10 3.21 -10.37
N LEU A 37 -0.32 4.50 -10.10
CA LEU A 37 -1.65 5.10 -10.28
C LEU A 37 -2.15 4.93 -11.70
N ILE A 38 -1.28 5.14 -12.70
CA ILE A 38 -1.66 4.96 -14.11
C ILE A 38 -2.08 3.53 -14.37
N GLU A 39 -1.26 2.55 -13.97
CA GLU A 39 -1.56 1.15 -14.25
C GLU A 39 -2.81 0.65 -13.51
N LEU A 40 -2.96 1.02 -12.25
CA LEU A 40 -4.12 0.60 -11.46
C LEU A 40 -5.43 1.17 -12.02
N ARG A 41 -5.42 2.44 -12.41
CA ARG A 41 -6.61 3.08 -12.98
C ARG A 41 -6.97 2.50 -14.35
N LYS A 42 -5.98 2.10 -15.15
CA LYS A 42 -6.23 1.40 -16.41
C LYS A 42 -6.93 0.06 -16.19
N MET A 43 -6.73 -0.56 -15.05
CA MET A 43 -7.40 -1.82 -14.69
C MET A 43 -8.82 -1.60 -14.14
N GLY A 44 -9.27 -0.35 -14.06
CA GLY A 44 -10.60 -0.01 -13.55
C GLY A 44 -10.66 0.10 -12.03
N LEU A 45 -9.52 0.14 -11.36
CA LEU A 45 -9.49 0.27 -9.91
C LEU A 45 -9.60 1.74 -9.49
N VAL A 46 -10.38 2.01 -8.46
CA VAL A 46 -10.53 3.36 -7.90
C VAL A 46 -9.40 3.60 -6.91
N CYS A 47 -8.55 4.57 -7.20
CA CYS A 47 -7.38 4.85 -6.39
C CYS A 47 -7.43 6.26 -5.81
N VAL A 48 -7.22 6.35 -4.50
CA VAL A 48 -7.04 7.64 -3.81
C VAL A 48 -5.56 7.77 -3.47
N SER A 49 -4.94 8.80 -4.04
CA SER A 49 -3.52 9.11 -3.83
C SER A 49 -3.35 9.95 -2.58
N GLU A 50 -2.36 9.63 -1.75
CA GLU A 50 -2.05 10.37 -0.53
C GLU A 50 -3.29 10.51 0.37
N ALA A 51 -3.90 9.37 0.66
CA ALA A 51 -5.14 9.31 1.42
C ALA A 51 -4.89 9.54 2.91
N PRO A 52 -5.66 10.44 3.57
CA PRO A 52 -5.46 10.71 4.99
C PRO A 52 -5.73 9.48 5.86
N VAL A 53 -4.87 9.26 6.84
CA VAL A 53 -5.03 8.25 7.89
C VAL A 53 -5.00 8.97 9.23
N THR A 54 -6.14 9.04 9.89
CA THR A 54 -6.27 9.75 11.15
C THR A 54 -6.13 8.78 12.32
N VAL A 55 -5.24 9.12 13.26
CA VAL A 55 -5.06 8.32 14.48
C VAL A 55 -5.85 8.97 15.60
N ILE A 56 -6.75 8.21 16.21
CA ILE A 56 -7.62 8.66 17.29
C ILE A 56 -7.21 7.97 18.59
N TYR A 57 -7.10 8.73 19.65
CA TYR A 57 -6.85 8.21 21.00
C TYR A 57 -7.84 8.85 21.95
N GLU A 58 -8.64 8.02 22.62
CA GLU A 58 -9.68 8.47 23.55
C GLU A 58 -10.57 9.57 22.92
N SER A 59 -11.06 9.28 21.72
CA SER A 59 -11.96 10.14 20.93
C SER A 59 -11.31 11.47 20.48
N VAL A 60 -10.01 11.61 20.61
CA VAL A 60 -9.27 12.81 20.20
C VAL A 60 -8.29 12.46 19.08
N LYS A 61 -8.24 13.30 18.06
CA LYS A 61 -7.26 13.14 16.99
C LYS A 61 -5.88 13.47 17.55
N VAL A 62 -4.99 12.49 17.52
CA VAL A 62 -3.63 12.65 18.04
C VAL A 62 -2.58 12.61 16.93
N GLY A 63 -2.94 12.24 15.70
CA GLY A 63 -2.00 12.23 14.59
C GLY A 63 -2.71 12.11 13.26
N GLU A 64 -2.01 12.54 12.21
CA GLU A 64 -2.50 12.39 10.85
C GLU A 64 -1.35 12.00 9.94
N TYR A 65 -1.55 10.95 9.17
CA TYR A 65 -0.60 10.43 8.20
C TYR A 65 -1.28 10.35 6.85
N TYR A 66 -0.52 10.01 5.83
CA TYR A 66 -1.05 9.83 4.48
C TYR A 66 -0.56 8.50 3.93
N ALA A 67 -1.49 7.62 3.60
CA ALA A 67 -1.18 6.39 2.89
C ALA A 67 -0.91 6.72 1.43
N ASP A 68 0.08 6.07 0.82
CA ASP A 68 0.43 6.39 -0.57
C ASP A 68 -0.76 6.23 -1.50
N ILE A 69 -1.40 5.06 -1.50
CA ILE A 69 -2.57 4.80 -2.34
C ILE A 69 -3.54 3.92 -1.56
N ILE A 70 -4.83 4.25 -1.62
CA ILE A 70 -5.88 3.34 -1.17
C ILE A 70 -6.67 2.91 -2.41
N VAL A 71 -6.79 1.59 -2.60
CA VAL A 71 -7.43 0.98 -3.76
C VAL A 71 -8.78 0.43 -3.37
N ASP A 72 -9.84 0.88 -4.07
CA ASP A 72 -11.22 0.41 -3.89
C ASP A 72 -11.69 0.39 -2.43
N ASP A 73 -11.18 1.31 -1.61
CA ASP A 73 -11.46 1.39 -0.17
C ASP A 73 -11.15 0.11 0.60
N CYS A 74 -10.36 -0.80 0.06
CA CYS A 74 -10.11 -2.09 0.71
C CYS A 74 -8.67 -2.55 0.76
N VAL A 75 -7.74 -1.87 0.07
CA VAL A 75 -6.31 -2.21 0.14
C VAL A 75 -5.49 -0.93 0.24
N ILE A 76 -4.59 -0.87 1.21
CA ILE A 76 -3.60 0.21 1.32
C ILE A 76 -2.31 -0.23 0.63
N ILE A 77 -1.78 0.61 -0.24
CA ILE A 77 -0.46 0.41 -0.85
C ILE A 77 0.52 1.42 -0.26
N GLU A 78 1.69 0.93 0.15
CA GLU A 78 2.84 1.75 0.48
C GLU A 78 3.95 1.42 -0.49
N ASN A 79 4.45 2.41 -1.23
CA ASN A 79 5.52 2.25 -2.20
C ASN A 79 6.85 2.70 -1.59
N LYS A 80 7.87 1.90 -1.76
CA LYS A 80 9.24 2.24 -1.34
C LYS A 80 10.19 2.08 -2.51
N ALA A 81 11.27 2.84 -2.51
CA ALA A 81 12.35 2.71 -3.48
C ALA A 81 13.66 2.58 -2.69
N ALA A 82 13.74 1.53 -1.90
CA ALA A 82 14.85 1.28 -1.00
C ALA A 82 15.65 0.07 -1.45
N GLU A 83 16.91 0.01 -1.05
CA GLU A 83 17.73 -1.16 -1.35
C GLU A 83 17.15 -2.42 -0.73
N LEU A 84 16.69 -2.33 0.52
CA LEU A 84 16.01 -3.42 1.23
C LEU A 84 14.83 -2.85 2.03
N LEU A 85 13.77 -3.63 2.16
CA LEU A 85 12.69 -3.30 3.09
C LEU A 85 13.16 -3.57 4.51
N VAL A 86 12.79 -2.70 5.43
CA VAL A 86 13.10 -2.85 6.86
C VAL A 86 11.81 -3.03 7.66
N GLU A 87 11.93 -3.55 8.88
CA GLU A 87 10.76 -3.80 9.73
C GLU A 87 9.89 -2.57 9.96
N GLU A 88 10.50 -1.40 10.08
CA GLU A 88 9.77 -0.15 10.30
C GLU A 88 8.77 0.13 9.17
N ASN A 89 9.10 -0.27 7.94
CA ASN A 89 8.18 -0.13 6.81
C ASN A 89 6.94 -1.00 7.01
N GLU A 90 7.12 -2.22 7.52
CA GLU A 90 6.02 -3.15 7.78
C GLU A 90 5.16 -2.65 8.94
N PHE A 91 5.78 -2.15 10.01
CA PHE A 91 5.05 -1.60 11.15
C PHE A 91 4.24 -0.38 10.76
N GLN A 92 4.79 0.49 9.92
CA GLN A 92 4.06 1.66 9.43
C GLN A 92 2.77 1.24 8.70
N LEU A 93 2.88 0.28 7.81
CA LEU A 93 1.72 -0.23 7.07
C LEU A 93 0.69 -0.84 8.03
N ILE A 94 1.14 -1.67 8.97
CA ILE A 94 0.24 -2.28 9.95
C ILE A 94 -0.45 -1.20 10.78
N ASN A 95 0.25 -0.15 11.17
CA ASN A 95 -0.34 0.95 11.93
C ASN A 95 -1.42 1.69 11.14
N TYR A 96 -1.22 1.83 9.82
CA TYR A 96 -2.26 2.41 8.96
C TYR A 96 -3.49 1.51 8.90
N LEU A 97 -3.30 0.19 8.85
CA LEU A 97 -4.43 -0.75 8.91
C LEU A 97 -5.16 -0.64 10.25
N LYS A 98 -4.43 -0.52 11.36
CA LYS A 98 -5.03 -0.35 12.70
C LYS A 98 -5.87 0.92 12.79
N ALA A 99 -5.46 1.97 12.13
CA ALA A 99 -6.10 3.30 12.24
C ALA A 99 -7.26 3.48 11.26
N THR A 100 -7.52 2.52 10.38
CA THR A 100 -8.57 2.60 9.34
C THR A 100 -9.49 1.40 9.43
N LYS A 101 -10.52 1.37 8.57
CA LYS A 101 -11.38 0.20 8.41
C LYS A 101 -10.79 -0.82 7.43
N ILE A 102 -9.65 -0.50 6.84
CA ILE A 102 -9.03 -1.34 5.83
C ILE A 102 -8.22 -2.44 6.52
N GLU A 103 -8.34 -3.66 6.02
CA GLU A 103 -7.76 -4.84 6.66
C GLU A 103 -6.54 -5.40 5.93
N VAL A 104 -6.32 -4.98 4.68
CA VAL A 104 -5.25 -5.53 3.83
C VAL A 104 -4.34 -4.42 3.34
N GLY A 105 -3.05 -4.66 3.40
CA GLY A 105 -2.06 -3.73 2.86
C GLY A 105 -0.98 -4.44 2.07
N LEU A 106 -0.41 -3.73 1.12
CA LEU A 106 0.71 -4.19 0.33
C LEU A 106 1.85 -3.17 0.43
N LEU A 107 3.00 -3.67 0.78
CA LEU A 107 4.24 -2.90 0.80
C LEU A 107 5.02 -3.31 -0.46
N LEU A 108 5.21 -2.37 -1.38
CA LEU A 108 5.84 -2.64 -2.67
C LEU A 108 7.19 -1.93 -2.73
N ASN A 109 8.26 -2.69 -2.97
CA ASN A 109 9.59 -2.10 -3.05
C ASN A 109 10.15 -2.14 -4.48
N PHE A 110 10.54 -0.99 -4.98
CA PHE A 110 11.16 -0.81 -6.30
C PHE A 110 12.68 -0.69 -6.12
N GLY A 111 13.27 -1.67 -5.44
CA GLY A 111 14.70 -1.78 -5.24
C GLY A 111 15.38 -2.59 -6.33
N LYS A 112 16.63 -2.95 -6.09
CA LYS A 112 17.38 -3.76 -7.07
C LYS A 112 16.70 -5.09 -7.37
N ARG A 113 15.95 -5.63 -6.40
CA ARG A 113 15.06 -6.78 -6.61
C ARG A 113 13.65 -6.34 -6.37
N ALA A 114 12.72 -6.92 -7.14
CA ALA A 114 11.31 -6.75 -6.86
C ALA A 114 11.00 -7.49 -5.57
N GLU A 115 10.46 -6.79 -4.60
CA GLU A 115 10.10 -7.35 -3.30
C GLU A 115 8.82 -6.73 -2.81
N PHE A 116 7.88 -7.54 -2.34
CA PHE A 116 6.67 -7.01 -1.73
C PHE A 116 6.29 -7.83 -0.51
N LYS A 117 5.52 -7.20 0.39
CA LYS A 117 4.98 -7.84 1.59
C LYS A 117 3.48 -7.58 1.63
N ARG A 118 2.72 -8.61 1.98
CA ARG A 118 1.28 -8.52 2.20
C ARG A 118 1.02 -8.55 3.70
N LYS A 119 0.25 -7.59 4.20
CA LYS A 119 -0.08 -7.50 5.61
C LYS A 119 -1.59 -7.51 5.79
N ILE A 120 -2.04 -8.14 6.86
CA ILE A 120 -3.45 -8.21 7.24
C ILE A 120 -3.58 -7.79 8.69
N PHE A 121 -4.57 -6.94 8.95
CA PHE A 121 -4.98 -6.62 10.31
C PHE A 121 -6.49 -6.47 10.31
N THR A 122 -7.18 -7.51 10.78
CA THR A 122 -8.64 -7.61 10.66
C THR A 122 -9.35 -6.69 11.64
N ASN A 123 -10.54 -6.22 11.24
CA ASN A 123 -11.30 -5.24 12.01
C ASN A 123 -11.73 -5.75 13.39
N ASP A 124 -11.94 -7.06 13.53
CA ASP A 124 -12.27 -7.66 14.82
C ASP A 124 -11.15 -7.52 15.86
N ARG A 125 -9.92 -7.23 15.42
CA ARG A 125 -8.76 -7.02 16.29
C ARG A 125 -8.56 -5.55 16.65
N LYS A 126 -9.36 -4.64 16.09
CA LYS A 126 -9.24 -3.19 16.30
C LYS A 126 -10.23 -2.74 17.36
N ASN A 127 -9.86 -1.77 18.13
CA ASN A 127 -10.73 -1.18 19.14
C ASN A 127 -11.35 0.12 18.66
#